data_67be8009edbdc1fd042e6fb5422a1eb5
#
_entry.id   67be8009edbdc1fd042e6fb5422a1eb5
#
_cell.length_a   1.000
_cell.length_b   1.000
_cell.length_c   1.000
_cell.angle_alpha   90.00
_cell.angle_beta   90.00
_cell.angle_gamma   90.00
#
_symmetry.space_group_name_H-M   'P 1'
#
loop_
_entity.id
_entity.type
_entity.pdbx_description
1 polymer ?
#
loop_
_entity_poly.entity_id
_entity_poly.type
_entity_poly.pdbx_seq_one_letter_code
_entity_poly.pdbx_strand_id
1 'polypeptide(L)'
;MTFDELKEKALSLPYAPGVYIMRDKTDKVIYVGKAKKLKNRVSQYFQDTASHTPKTRLMVSKIHHFDVIVAASEFEALVLECSLIKRYMPKYNILLKDAKGCPYLRLNMKDIYPVITMVSKPADDGADYYGPYGGRAVTHDVMEAIRKNPATASLTYDDETQRIAKDKLANTNLDTELKGGIGKYKFYH
;
A
#
# COMPACT_ATOMS: atom_id res chain seq x y z
N MET A 1 -12.83 -5.86 23.93
CA MET A 1 -11.61 -6.49 24.50
C MET A 1 -10.93 -5.51 25.45
N THR A 2 -10.41 -6.00 26.56
CA THR A 2 -9.53 -5.23 27.46
C THR A 2 -8.16 -5.00 26.81
N PHE A 3 -7.36 -4.09 27.38
CA PHE A 3 -6.01 -3.85 26.88
C PHE A 3 -5.11 -5.10 26.99
N ASP A 4 -5.24 -5.84 28.07
CA ASP A 4 -4.47 -7.08 28.30
C ASP A 4 -4.85 -8.19 27.32
N GLU A 5 -6.14 -8.36 27.01
CA GLU A 5 -6.60 -9.30 25.99
C GLU A 5 -6.08 -8.91 24.60
N LEU A 6 -6.03 -7.62 24.26
CA LEU A 6 -5.43 -7.15 23.00
C LEU A 6 -3.94 -7.44 22.93
N LYS A 7 -3.22 -7.25 24.05
CA LYS A 7 -1.80 -7.56 24.18
C LYS A 7 -1.53 -9.05 24.01
N GLU A 8 -2.29 -9.91 24.68
CA GLU A 8 -2.17 -11.36 24.54
C GLU A 8 -2.44 -11.82 23.12
N LYS A 9 -3.52 -11.32 22.50
CA LYS A 9 -3.84 -11.60 21.10
C LYS A 9 -2.70 -11.14 20.18
N ALA A 10 -2.10 -9.99 20.41
CA ALA A 10 -0.97 -9.50 19.61
C ALA A 10 0.28 -10.39 19.77
N LEU A 11 0.54 -10.89 20.97
CA LEU A 11 1.67 -11.79 21.25
C LEU A 11 1.47 -13.20 20.68
N SER A 12 0.24 -13.62 20.41
CA SER A 12 -0.08 -14.92 19.78
C SER A 12 0.06 -14.91 18.26
N LEU A 13 0.25 -13.73 17.64
CA LEU A 13 0.35 -13.60 16.18
C LEU A 13 1.58 -14.30 15.60
N PRO A 14 1.53 -14.74 14.33
CA PRO A 14 2.66 -15.37 13.66
C PRO A 14 3.77 -14.37 13.31
N TYR A 15 5.01 -14.88 13.19
CA TYR A 15 6.16 -14.16 12.63
C TYR A 15 6.14 -14.18 11.09
N ALA A 16 5.02 -13.79 10.51
CA ALA A 16 4.79 -13.77 9.07
C ALA A 16 4.48 -12.34 8.59
N PRO A 17 4.71 -12.04 7.30
CA PRO A 17 4.25 -10.79 6.72
C PRO A 17 2.72 -10.76 6.67
N GLY A 18 2.16 -9.56 6.69
CA GLY A 18 0.72 -9.40 6.62
C GLY A 18 0.23 -7.99 6.92
N VAL A 19 -1.08 -7.86 6.98
CA VAL A 19 -1.79 -6.62 7.28
C VAL A 19 -2.60 -6.78 8.54
N TYR A 20 -2.63 -5.74 9.37
CA TYR A 20 -3.47 -5.66 10.56
C TYR A 20 -4.47 -4.51 10.41
N ILE A 21 -5.70 -4.75 10.87
CA ILE A 21 -6.85 -3.86 10.71
C ILE A 21 -7.37 -3.57 12.12
N MET A 22 -7.22 -2.34 12.57
CA MET A 22 -7.66 -1.92 13.91
C MET A 22 -9.05 -1.30 13.83
N ARG A 23 -9.93 -1.72 14.75
CA ARG A 23 -11.32 -1.30 14.81
C ARG A 23 -11.66 -0.69 16.16
N ASP A 24 -12.59 0.25 16.15
CA ASP A 24 -13.15 0.84 17.35
C ASP A 24 -14.35 0.01 17.91
N LYS A 25 -14.97 0.52 18.98
CA LYS A 25 -16.12 -0.12 19.64
C LYS A 25 -17.38 -0.25 18.76
N THR A 26 -17.44 0.48 17.65
CA THR A 26 -18.56 0.44 16.68
C THR A 26 -18.24 -0.45 15.48
N ASP A 27 -17.14 -1.23 15.55
CA ASP A 27 -16.63 -2.07 14.46
C ASP A 27 -16.09 -1.27 13.25
N LYS A 28 -15.97 0.05 13.38
CA LYS A 28 -15.42 0.88 12.33
C LYS A 28 -13.90 0.71 12.24
N VAL A 29 -13.40 0.51 11.02
CA VAL A 29 -11.96 0.47 10.76
C VAL A 29 -11.36 1.87 10.99
N ILE A 30 -10.44 1.97 11.96
CA ILE A 30 -9.79 3.23 12.34
C ILE A 30 -8.35 3.32 11.87
N TYR A 31 -7.69 2.18 11.64
CA TYR A 31 -6.32 2.11 11.14
C TYR A 31 -6.06 0.78 10.43
N VAL A 32 -5.27 0.83 9.37
CA VAL A 32 -4.74 -0.33 8.64
C VAL A 32 -3.23 -0.17 8.54
N GLY A 33 -2.47 -1.24 8.75
CA GLY A 33 -1.03 -1.21 8.61
C GLY A 33 -0.46 -2.56 8.18
N LYS A 34 0.67 -2.52 7.48
CA LYS A 34 1.42 -3.72 7.10
C LYS A 34 2.55 -4.03 8.08
N ALA A 35 2.97 -5.27 8.10
CA ALA A 35 4.12 -5.74 8.87
C ALA A 35 4.92 -6.79 8.10
N LYS A 36 6.25 -6.79 8.28
CA LYS A 36 7.13 -7.89 7.89
C LYS A 36 6.95 -9.11 8.83
N LYS A 37 6.71 -8.81 10.11
CA LYS A 37 6.43 -9.77 11.18
C LYS A 37 5.27 -9.22 12.00
N LEU A 38 4.07 -9.77 11.77
CA LEU A 38 2.83 -9.31 12.42
C LEU A 38 2.96 -9.24 13.93
N LYS A 39 3.46 -10.31 14.57
CA LYS A 39 3.68 -10.34 16.03
C LYS A 39 4.46 -9.14 16.53
N ASN A 40 5.64 -8.88 15.95
CA ASN A 40 6.51 -7.81 16.42
C ASN A 40 5.86 -6.43 16.23
N ARG A 41 5.21 -6.22 15.09
CA ARG A 41 4.64 -4.92 14.76
C ARG A 41 3.38 -4.60 15.55
N VAL A 42 2.50 -5.57 15.70
CA VAL A 42 1.22 -5.36 16.37
C VAL A 42 1.42 -5.27 17.89
N SER A 43 2.29 -6.11 18.48
CA SER A 43 2.57 -6.06 19.91
C SER A 43 3.17 -4.71 20.38
N GLN A 44 3.92 -4.01 19.51
CA GLN A 44 4.47 -2.68 19.84
C GLN A 44 3.39 -1.65 20.23
N TYR A 45 2.18 -1.77 19.66
CA TYR A 45 1.08 -0.86 20.04
C TYR A 45 0.54 -1.09 21.44
N PHE A 46 0.73 -2.30 21.98
CA PHE A 46 0.24 -2.73 23.30
C PHE A 46 1.36 -2.92 24.33
N GLN A 47 2.56 -2.41 24.04
CA GLN A 47 3.66 -2.27 25.00
C GLN A 47 3.57 -0.91 25.69
N ASP A 48 4.63 -0.53 26.42
CA ASP A 48 4.68 0.76 27.10
C ASP A 48 4.37 1.93 26.13
N THR A 49 3.25 2.61 26.40
CA THR A 49 2.74 3.69 25.56
C THR A 49 3.53 4.99 25.70
N ALA A 50 4.49 5.07 26.64
CA ALA A 50 5.31 6.27 26.87
C ALA A 50 6.16 6.63 25.64
N SER A 51 6.59 5.62 24.86
CA SER A 51 7.35 5.80 23.63
C SER A 51 6.51 6.22 22.41
N HIS A 52 5.19 6.17 22.52
CA HIS A 52 4.30 6.51 21.41
C HIS A 52 4.13 8.01 21.23
N THR A 53 4.03 8.46 19.97
CA THR A 53 3.60 9.84 19.69
C THR A 53 2.20 10.11 20.25
N PRO A 54 1.84 11.36 20.59
CA PRO A 54 0.48 11.69 21.05
C PRO A 54 -0.63 11.18 20.13
N LYS A 55 -0.42 11.25 18.81
CA LYS A 55 -1.37 10.76 17.83
C LYS A 55 -1.53 9.23 17.87
N THR A 56 -0.41 8.50 18.03
CA THR A 56 -0.42 7.04 18.18
C THR A 56 -1.10 6.62 19.47
N ARG A 57 -0.81 7.29 20.58
CA ARG A 57 -1.51 7.05 21.88
C ARG A 57 -3.01 7.21 21.76
N LEU A 58 -3.44 8.32 21.12
CA LEU A 58 -4.87 8.56 20.86
C LEU A 58 -5.50 7.46 20.00
N MET A 59 -4.82 6.99 18.98
CA MET A 59 -5.29 5.87 18.16
C MET A 59 -5.41 4.59 18.99
N VAL A 60 -4.38 4.22 19.73
CA VAL A 60 -4.35 3.00 20.56
C VAL A 60 -5.48 3.02 21.59
N SER A 61 -5.77 4.17 22.23
CA SER A 61 -6.88 4.31 23.18
C SER A 61 -8.27 4.09 22.57
N LYS A 62 -8.40 4.07 21.23
CA LYS A 62 -9.67 3.84 20.53
C LYS A 62 -9.79 2.42 19.98
N ILE A 63 -8.74 1.61 20.04
CA ILE A 63 -8.78 0.24 19.55
C ILE A 63 -9.65 -0.59 20.51
N HIS A 64 -10.69 -1.21 19.96
CA HIS A 64 -11.52 -2.17 20.68
C HIS A 64 -11.13 -3.60 20.33
N HIS A 65 -10.82 -3.87 19.06
CA HIS A 65 -10.27 -5.14 18.58
C HIS A 65 -9.50 -4.94 17.28
N PHE A 66 -8.80 -5.96 16.86
CA PHE A 66 -8.09 -5.97 15.57
C PHE A 66 -8.18 -7.33 14.90
N ASP A 67 -8.14 -7.29 13.57
CA ASP A 67 -8.01 -8.45 12.70
C ASP A 67 -6.66 -8.45 12.01
N VAL A 68 -6.21 -9.61 11.54
CA VAL A 68 -4.99 -9.74 10.75
C VAL A 68 -5.24 -10.59 9.51
N ILE A 69 -4.53 -10.27 8.44
CA ILE A 69 -4.49 -11.06 7.22
C ILE A 69 -3.02 -11.40 6.98
N VAL A 70 -2.68 -12.69 7.05
CA VAL A 70 -1.33 -13.16 6.73
C VAL A 70 -1.15 -13.12 5.23
N ALA A 71 -0.03 -12.58 4.77
CA ALA A 71 0.35 -12.49 3.36
C ALA A 71 1.50 -13.45 3.06
N ALA A 72 1.59 -13.90 1.81
CA ALA A 72 2.68 -14.78 1.37
C ALA A 72 4.02 -14.01 1.24
N SER A 73 3.97 -12.67 1.07
CA SER A 73 5.15 -11.82 0.95
C SER A 73 4.93 -10.42 1.52
N GLU A 74 6.03 -9.69 1.75
CA GLU A 74 5.97 -8.28 2.14
C GLU A 74 5.32 -7.40 1.05
N PHE A 75 5.51 -7.76 -0.21
CA PHE A 75 4.91 -7.07 -1.33
C PHE A 75 3.39 -7.27 -1.36
N GLU A 76 2.92 -8.51 -1.16
CA GLU A 76 1.49 -8.79 -1.04
C GLU A 76 0.86 -8.02 0.13
N ALA A 77 1.52 -8.00 1.29
CA ALA A 77 1.07 -7.22 2.44
C ALA A 77 0.97 -5.71 2.11
N LEU A 78 1.89 -5.19 1.30
CA LEU A 78 1.88 -3.80 0.85
C LEU A 78 0.67 -3.50 -0.03
N VAL A 79 0.43 -4.31 -1.05
CA VAL A 79 -0.71 -4.14 -1.97
C VAL A 79 -2.03 -4.24 -1.20
N LEU A 80 -2.12 -5.20 -0.28
CA LEU A 80 -3.29 -5.39 0.55
C LEU A 80 -3.53 -4.20 1.50
N GLU A 81 -2.47 -3.66 2.14
CA GLU A 81 -2.56 -2.44 2.95
C GLU A 81 -3.15 -1.28 2.14
N CYS A 82 -2.62 -1.03 0.95
CA CYS A 82 -3.08 0.04 0.08
C CYS A 82 -4.56 -0.12 -0.31
N SER A 83 -4.96 -1.33 -0.70
CA SER A 83 -6.33 -1.65 -1.07
C SER A 83 -7.31 -1.45 0.08
N LEU A 84 -6.94 -1.88 1.29
CA LEU A 84 -7.76 -1.72 2.49
C LEU A 84 -7.85 -0.26 2.94
N ILE A 85 -6.76 0.50 2.85
CA ILE A 85 -6.77 1.94 3.14
C ILE A 85 -7.70 2.66 2.17
N LYS A 86 -7.65 2.35 0.88
CA LYS A 86 -8.55 2.91 -0.14
C LYS A 86 -10.01 2.57 0.15
N ARG A 87 -10.27 1.31 0.50
CA ARG A 87 -11.63 0.80 0.78
C ARG A 87 -12.26 1.42 2.02
N TYR A 88 -11.49 1.50 3.12
CA TYR A 88 -12.02 1.90 4.42
C TYR A 88 -11.78 3.38 4.76
N MET A 89 -10.87 4.06 4.06
CA MET A 89 -10.46 5.44 4.34
C MET A 89 -10.24 5.71 5.83
N PRO A 90 -9.41 4.92 6.53
CA PRO A 90 -9.36 4.92 7.99
C PRO A 90 -8.83 6.25 8.52
N LYS A 91 -9.51 6.82 9.51
CA LYS A 91 -9.19 8.14 10.08
C LYS A 91 -7.72 8.30 10.45
N TYR A 92 -7.12 7.31 11.11
CA TYR A 92 -5.74 7.43 11.60
C TYR A 92 -4.69 7.16 10.52
N ASN A 93 -5.00 6.48 9.43
CA ASN A 93 -4.11 6.42 8.28
C ASN A 93 -3.92 7.82 7.67
N ILE A 94 -4.98 8.61 7.58
CA ILE A 94 -4.94 9.99 7.07
C ILE A 94 -4.19 10.91 8.05
N LEU A 95 -4.43 10.75 9.36
CA LEU A 95 -3.84 11.62 10.38
C LEU A 95 -2.37 11.29 10.71
N LEU A 96 -1.95 10.02 10.57
CA LEU A 96 -0.59 9.56 10.89
C LEU A 96 0.35 9.62 9.68
N LYS A 97 -0.17 9.51 8.48
CA LYS A 97 0.57 9.77 7.24
C LYS A 97 0.41 11.26 6.95
N ASP A 98 1.52 11.99 6.94
CA ASP A 98 1.52 13.42 6.64
C ASP A 98 0.59 13.75 5.46
N ALA A 99 -0.08 14.92 5.54
CA ALA A 99 -1.11 15.42 4.62
C ALA A 99 -0.68 15.54 3.13
N LYS A 100 0.48 15.07 2.75
CA LYS A 100 1.00 15.01 1.38
C LYS A 100 0.55 13.76 0.62
N GLY A 101 -0.67 13.28 0.85
CA GLY A 101 -1.35 12.27 0.04
C GLY A 101 -0.55 10.99 -0.22
N CYS A 102 -1.24 9.85 -0.26
CA CYS A 102 -0.65 8.62 -0.79
C CYS A 102 -0.52 8.79 -2.31
N PRO A 103 0.69 8.72 -2.89
CA PRO A 103 0.87 8.93 -4.32
C PRO A 103 0.27 7.79 -5.15
N TYR A 104 -0.02 8.13 -6.41
CA TYR A 104 -0.47 7.21 -7.43
C TYR A 104 0.62 7.10 -8.49
N LEU A 105 0.64 6.00 -9.21
CA LEU A 105 1.34 5.87 -10.48
C LEU A 105 0.34 6.14 -11.59
N ARG A 106 0.67 7.09 -12.47
CA ARG A 106 -0.11 7.43 -13.66
C ARG A 106 0.58 6.84 -14.87
N LEU A 107 -0.18 6.20 -15.73
CA LEU A 107 0.25 5.71 -17.04
C LEU A 107 -0.79 6.10 -18.07
N ASN A 108 -0.38 6.78 -19.14
CA ASN A 108 -1.26 7.04 -20.26
C ASN A 108 -0.72 6.33 -21.51
N MET A 109 -1.38 5.25 -21.92
CA MET A 109 -1.02 4.48 -23.10
C MET A 109 -1.31 5.21 -24.41
N LYS A 110 -2.03 6.35 -24.37
CA LYS A 110 -2.31 7.20 -25.56
C LYS A 110 -1.19 8.21 -25.81
N ASP A 111 -0.29 8.42 -24.86
CA ASP A 111 0.86 9.29 -25.05
C ASP A 111 1.80 8.69 -26.12
N ILE A 112 2.49 9.54 -26.86
CA ILE A 112 3.45 9.10 -27.89
C ILE A 112 4.55 8.23 -27.24
N TYR A 113 4.93 8.58 -26.02
CA TYR A 113 5.88 7.84 -25.20
C TYR A 113 5.22 7.58 -23.82
N PRO A 114 4.57 6.43 -23.63
CA PRO A 114 3.95 6.10 -22.35
C PRO A 114 5.01 5.96 -21.26
N VAL A 115 4.88 6.77 -20.20
CA VAL A 115 5.77 6.75 -19.02
C VAL A 115 4.95 6.62 -17.75
N ILE A 116 5.42 5.79 -16.84
CA ILE A 116 4.87 5.74 -15.49
C ILE A 116 5.41 6.92 -14.69
N THR A 117 4.52 7.79 -14.24
CA THR A 117 4.85 8.96 -13.43
C THR A 117 4.18 8.89 -12.06
N MET A 118 4.86 9.41 -11.03
CA MET A 118 4.30 9.52 -9.70
C MET A 118 3.50 10.82 -9.57
N VAL A 119 2.22 10.72 -9.22
CA VAL A 119 1.32 11.87 -9.05
C VAL A 119 0.65 11.83 -7.67
N SER A 120 0.27 13.00 -7.16
CA SER A 120 -0.35 13.11 -5.83
C SER A 120 -1.84 12.78 -5.84
N LYS A 121 -2.51 12.97 -6.97
CA LYS A 121 -3.95 12.75 -7.15
C LYS A 121 -4.24 12.28 -8.56
N PRO A 122 -5.24 11.41 -8.75
CA PRO A 122 -5.80 11.13 -10.08
C PRO A 122 -6.41 12.40 -10.69
N ALA A 123 -6.33 12.51 -12.00
CA ALA A 123 -7.01 13.52 -12.80
C ALA A 123 -7.95 12.82 -13.78
N ASP A 124 -8.93 13.54 -14.30
CA ASP A 124 -9.83 13.04 -15.35
C ASP A 124 -9.22 13.40 -16.72
N ASP A 125 -8.14 12.69 -17.07
CA ASP A 125 -7.37 12.91 -18.29
C ASP A 125 -7.30 11.67 -19.20
N GLY A 126 -8.10 10.65 -18.86
CA GLY A 126 -8.16 9.40 -19.62
C GLY A 126 -6.93 8.50 -19.49
N ALA A 127 -6.04 8.79 -18.51
CA ALA A 127 -4.92 7.93 -18.14
C ALA A 127 -5.34 6.91 -17.08
N ASP A 128 -4.56 5.82 -16.97
CA ASP A 128 -4.72 4.84 -15.92
C ASP A 128 -3.98 5.26 -14.66
N TYR A 129 -4.62 5.05 -13.50
CA TYR A 129 -4.09 5.41 -12.19
C TYR A 129 -4.03 4.20 -11.28
N TYR A 130 -2.84 3.88 -10.81
CA TYR A 130 -2.57 2.75 -9.90
C TYR A 130 -2.20 3.26 -8.52
N GLY A 131 -2.84 2.74 -7.48
CA GLY A 131 -2.65 3.20 -6.11
C GLY A 131 -3.97 3.48 -5.41
N PRO A 132 -3.99 4.25 -4.31
CA PRO A 132 -2.86 4.96 -3.69
C PRO A 132 -1.86 4.05 -2.99
N TYR A 133 -0.58 4.39 -3.06
CA TYR A 133 0.48 3.68 -2.34
C TYR A 133 0.76 4.33 -0.98
N GLY A 134 1.27 3.55 -0.04
CA GLY A 134 1.46 3.98 1.35
C GLY A 134 2.49 5.07 1.63
N GLY A 135 2.89 5.86 0.63
CA GLY A 135 3.85 6.96 0.72
C GLY A 135 4.88 6.93 -0.43
N ARG A 136 5.67 8.01 -0.57
CA ARG A 136 6.63 8.16 -1.68
C ARG A 136 7.69 7.06 -1.72
N ALA A 137 8.23 6.65 -0.57
CA ALA A 137 9.22 5.57 -0.51
C ALA A 137 8.65 4.26 -1.08
N VAL A 138 7.45 3.89 -0.65
CA VAL A 138 6.74 2.70 -1.12
C VAL A 138 6.47 2.78 -2.62
N THR A 139 6.03 3.95 -3.11
CA THR A 139 5.78 4.15 -4.54
C THR A 139 7.07 4.03 -5.34
N HIS A 140 8.17 4.52 -4.81
CA HIS A 140 9.49 4.36 -5.41
C HIS A 140 9.91 2.88 -5.48
N ASP A 141 9.68 2.12 -4.40
CA ASP A 141 9.96 0.67 -4.38
C ASP A 141 9.15 -0.09 -5.44
N VAL A 142 7.88 0.30 -5.63
CA VAL A 142 7.02 -0.26 -6.69
C VAL A 142 7.55 0.11 -8.07
N MET A 143 7.95 1.37 -8.30
CA MET A 143 8.56 1.80 -9.57
C MET A 143 9.87 1.04 -9.85
N GLU A 144 10.71 0.82 -8.84
CA GLU A 144 11.92 0.03 -8.96
C GLU A 144 11.64 -1.44 -9.30
N ALA A 145 10.59 -2.02 -8.74
CA ALA A 145 10.16 -3.38 -9.08
C ALA A 145 9.70 -3.47 -10.55
N ILE A 146 8.93 -2.47 -11.02
CA ILE A 146 8.51 -2.36 -12.42
C ILE A 146 9.73 -2.20 -13.35
N ARG A 147 10.69 -1.36 -12.95
CA ARG A 147 11.92 -1.13 -13.71
C ARG A 147 12.80 -2.37 -13.85
N LYS A 148 12.82 -3.22 -12.82
CA LYS A 148 13.58 -4.49 -12.84
C LYS A 148 12.91 -5.59 -13.67
N ASN A 149 11.63 -5.45 -13.98
CA ASN A 149 10.93 -6.40 -14.84
C ASN A 149 11.25 -6.06 -16.32
N PRO A 150 11.87 -6.97 -17.08
CA PRO A 150 12.22 -6.71 -18.48
C PRO A 150 11.05 -6.32 -19.38
N ALA A 151 9.83 -6.80 -19.05
CA ALA A 151 8.63 -6.52 -19.83
C ALA A 151 8.10 -5.08 -19.63
N THR A 152 8.38 -4.47 -18.48
CA THR A 152 7.86 -3.14 -18.11
C THR A 152 8.95 -2.10 -17.92
N ALA A 153 10.22 -2.49 -17.97
CA ALA A 153 11.36 -1.60 -17.75
C ALA A 153 11.34 -0.35 -18.64
N SER A 154 10.89 -0.50 -19.89
CA SER A 154 10.80 0.60 -20.86
C SER A 154 9.86 1.74 -20.43
N LEU A 155 8.89 1.48 -19.54
CA LEU A 155 7.95 2.49 -19.05
C LEU A 155 8.54 3.43 -17.98
N THR A 156 9.76 3.18 -17.54
CA THR A 156 10.42 3.93 -16.46
C THR A 156 11.64 4.72 -16.93
N TYR A 157 11.96 4.67 -18.23
CA TYR A 157 13.07 5.41 -18.82
C TYR A 157 12.64 6.78 -19.34
N ASP A 158 13.62 7.69 -19.45
CA ASP A 158 13.47 9.01 -20.04
C ASP A 158 13.34 8.97 -21.58
N ASP A 159 13.05 10.14 -22.20
CA ASP A 159 12.65 10.27 -23.60
C ASP A 159 13.56 9.58 -24.63
N GLU A 160 14.85 9.51 -24.38
CA GLU A 160 15.82 8.97 -25.35
C GLU A 160 15.75 7.43 -25.39
N THR A 161 15.57 6.81 -24.25
CA THR A 161 15.45 5.36 -24.11
C THR A 161 14.07 4.82 -24.51
N GLN A 162 13.03 5.66 -24.42
CA GLN A 162 11.64 5.31 -24.77
C GLN A 162 11.42 5.13 -26.27
N ARG A 163 12.23 5.78 -27.10
CA ARG A 163 12.16 5.64 -28.56
C ARG A 163 12.41 4.20 -29.00
N ILE A 164 13.26 3.48 -28.28
CA ILE A 164 13.61 2.07 -28.52
C ILE A 164 12.54 1.15 -27.91
N ALA A 165 11.86 1.60 -26.89
CA ALA A 165 10.86 0.82 -26.14
C ALA A 165 9.50 0.73 -26.86
N LYS A 166 9.19 1.69 -27.75
CA LYS A 166 7.88 1.75 -28.44
C LYS A 166 7.56 0.48 -29.24
N ASP A 167 8.59 -0.07 -29.90
CA ASP A 167 8.42 -1.30 -30.71
C ASP A 167 8.23 -2.55 -29.85
N LYS A 168 8.74 -2.55 -28.63
CA LYS A 168 8.56 -3.65 -27.67
C LYS A 168 7.23 -3.59 -26.96
N LEU A 169 6.73 -2.40 -26.63
CA LEU A 169 5.44 -2.18 -25.96
C LEU A 169 4.24 -2.57 -26.81
N ALA A 170 4.32 -2.42 -28.12
CA ALA A 170 3.24 -2.81 -29.03
C ALA A 170 2.87 -4.30 -28.96
N ASN A 171 3.78 -5.15 -28.44
CA ASN A 171 3.60 -6.58 -28.31
C ASN A 171 3.37 -7.06 -26.85
N THR A 172 3.34 -6.15 -25.87
CA THR A 172 3.22 -6.51 -24.45
C THR A 172 1.81 -6.17 -23.95
N ASN A 173 1.10 -7.15 -23.39
CA ASN A 173 -0.17 -6.89 -22.73
C ASN A 173 0.09 -6.37 -21.31
N LEU A 174 0.40 -5.05 -21.25
CA LEU A 174 0.80 -4.34 -20.07
C LEU A 174 -0.22 -4.45 -18.93
N ASP A 175 -1.50 -4.45 -19.27
CA ASP A 175 -2.60 -4.56 -18.33
C ASP A 175 -2.58 -5.92 -17.58
N THR A 176 -2.20 -6.98 -18.28
CA THR A 176 -2.04 -8.32 -17.69
C THR A 176 -0.78 -8.40 -16.84
N GLU A 177 0.33 -7.79 -17.24
CA GLU A 177 1.58 -7.83 -16.50
C GLU A 177 1.57 -6.92 -15.27
N LEU A 178 1.04 -5.71 -15.35
CA LEU A 178 0.84 -4.85 -14.17
C LEU A 178 -0.16 -5.46 -13.20
N LYS A 179 -1.24 -6.07 -13.68
CA LYS A 179 -2.20 -6.80 -12.86
C LYS A 179 -1.65 -8.12 -12.33
N GLY A 180 -0.84 -8.82 -13.10
CA GLY A 180 -0.18 -10.07 -12.72
C GLY A 180 0.99 -9.87 -11.76
N GLY A 181 1.78 -8.81 -11.93
CA GLY A 181 2.91 -8.46 -11.05
C GLY A 181 2.48 -7.85 -9.71
N ILE A 182 1.28 -7.31 -9.63
CA ILE A 182 0.68 -6.71 -8.43
C ILE A 182 -0.28 -7.69 -7.73
N GLY A 183 -0.37 -8.93 -8.18
CA GLY A 183 -1.26 -9.96 -7.62
C GLY A 183 -2.68 -9.92 -8.17
N LYS A 184 -3.45 -10.95 -7.88
CA LYS A 184 -4.84 -11.19 -8.33
C LYS A 184 -5.87 -10.18 -7.78
N TYR A 185 -5.46 -8.98 -7.38
CA TYR A 185 -6.34 -7.99 -6.80
C TYR A 185 -6.91 -7.11 -7.90
N LYS A 186 -8.19 -7.29 -8.20
CA LYS A 186 -8.96 -6.34 -9.00
C LYS A 186 -8.94 -5.00 -8.26
N PHE A 187 -8.30 -4.02 -8.85
CA PHE A 187 -8.50 -2.63 -8.45
C PHE A 187 -9.91 -2.25 -8.90
N TYR A 188 -10.85 -2.17 -7.95
CA TYR A 188 -12.17 -1.65 -8.24
C TYR A 188 -12.08 -0.13 -8.33
N HIS A 189 -12.50 0.40 -9.48
CA HIS A 189 -12.76 1.82 -9.71
C HIS A 189 -13.88 2.33 -8.82
#